data_86cacd20f84600e857c9971b0d7b4b92
#
_entry.id   86cacd20f84600e857c9971b0d7b4b92
#
_cell.length_a   1.000
_cell.length_b   1.000
_cell.length_c   1.000
_cell.angle_alpha   90.00
_cell.angle_beta   90.00
_cell.angle_gamma   90.00
#
_symmetry.space_group_name_H-M   'P 1'
#
loop_
_entity.id
_entity.type
_entity.pdbx_description
1 polymer ?
#
loop_
_entity_poly.entity_id
_entity_poly.type
_entity_poly.pdbx_seq_one_letter_code
_entity_poly.pdbx_strand_id
1 'polypeptide(L)'
;EEDKEVGDGFVQKVDNWETEVAWADVIVFDDVLGQGAKAQRLRQQGKNVIGGTPYTDKLEDDRTFGQEELKKYGIPIVLYKEFTNFGDAVTYVHQNPGRYVIKPSGESQNTKGLLFVGEEEDGKDVIQVLEDYKKALAKKIPVFQLQKRITGVEIAVGAFFNGREFVFPINVNFEHKKLFPGN
;
A
#
# COMPACT_ATOMS: atom_id res chain seq x y z
N GLU A 1 -7.47 11.66 -11.99
CA GLU A 1 -8.60 11.71 -12.96
C GLU A 1 -9.66 10.64 -12.69
N GLU A 2 -9.41 9.79 -11.71
CA GLU A 2 -10.35 8.78 -11.29
C GLU A 2 -11.45 9.50 -10.53
N ASP A 3 -12.67 9.23 -10.88
CA ASP A 3 -13.87 9.51 -10.10
C ASP A 3 -14.35 10.98 -10.02
N LYS A 4 -14.21 11.75 -11.08
CA LYS A 4 -14.82 13.07 -11.17
C LYS A 4 -16.34 13.05 -10.96
N GLU A 5 -16.98 11.91 -11.16
CA GLU A 5 -18.41 11.71 -11.02
C GLU A 5 -18.84 11.25 -9.62
N VAL A 6 -17.88 10.81 -8.76
CA VAL A 6 -18.21 10.38 -7.40
C VAL A 6 -18.78 11.55 -6.60
N GLY A 7 -19.92 11.32 -5.98
CA GLY A 7 -20.65 12.32 -5.20
C GLY A 7 -21.49 13.30 -6.01
N ASP A 8 -21.54 13.18 -7.36
CA ASP A 8 -22.39 14.05 -8.17
C ASP A 8 -23.89 13.95 -7.75
N GLY A 9 -24.50 15.09 -7.52
CA GLY A 9 -25.88 15.19 -7.04
C GLY A 9 -26.10 14.88 -5.55
N PHE A 10 -25.06 14.44 -4.81
CA PHE A 10 -25.15 14.15 -3.38
C PHE A 10 -24.38 15.15 -2.53
N VAL A 11 -23.26 15.67 -3.04
CA VAL A 11 -22.43 16.65 -2.33
C VAL A 11 -22.14 17.84 -3.23
N GLN A 12 -21.96 19.01 -2.63
CA GLN A 12 -21.49 20.18 -3.34
C GLN A 12 -20.00 20.01 -3.63
N LYS A 13 -19.64 20.03 -4.91
CA LYS A 13 -18.25 20.02 -5.34
C LYS A 13 -17.73 21.44 -5.52
N VAL A 14 -16.47 21.65 -5.23
CA VAL A 14 -15.77 22.92 -5.40
C VAL A 14 -14.44 22.68 -6.13
N ASP A 15 -14.04 23.61 -6.98
CA ASP A 15 -12.80 23.50 -7.75
C ASP A 15 -11.56 23.71 -6.85
N ASN A 16 -11.69 24.56 -5.84
CA ASN A 16 -10.64 24.86 -4.89
C ASN A 16 -11.13 24.72 -3.45
N TRP A 17 -10.91 23.56 -2.87
CA TRP A 17 -11.32 23.26 -1.50
C TRP A 17 -10.60 24.15 -0.47
N GLU A 18 -9.41 24.69 -0.77
CA GLU A 18 -8.66 25.52 0.16
C GLU A 18 -9.39 26.81 0.52
N THR A 19 -10.24 27.32 -0.37
CA THR A 19 -11.09 28.49 -0.10
C THR A 19 -12.19 28.20 0.93
N GLU A 20 -12.54 26.93 1.07
CA GLU A 20 -13.62 26.48 1.94
C GLU A 20 -13.13 26.16 3.37
N VAL A 21 -11.82 26.12 3.59
CA VAL A 21 -11.22 25.79 4.90
C VAL A 21 -11.70 26.72 6.01
N ALA A 22 -11.98 27.99 5.69
CA ALA A 22 -12.34 28.98 6.71
C ALA A 22 -13.62 28.63 7.45
N TRP A 23 -14.67 28.19 6.72
CA TRP A 23 -15.98 27.89 7.30
C TRP A 23 -16.08 26.43 7.84
N ALA A 24 -15.22 25.53 7.39
CA ALA A 24 -15.32 24.12 7.77
C ALA A 24 -14.98 23.91 9.27
N ASP A 25 -15.88 23.26 9.99
CA ASP A 25 -15.66 22.81 11.36
C ASP A 25 -14.77 21.58 11.45
N VAL A 26 -14.88 20.68 10.47
CA VAL A 26 -14.07 19.46 10.34
C VAL A 26 -13.68 19.29 8.89
N ILE A 27 -12.42 18.93 8.66
CA ILE A 27 -11.87 18.63 7.34
C ILE A 27 -11.50 17.17 7.32
N VAL A 28 -11.93 16.43 6.30
CA VAL A 28 -11.66 15.00 6.14
C VAL A 28 -10.88 14.78 4.85
N PHE A 29 -9.75 14.12 4.97
CA PHE A 29 -9.02 13.55 3.84
C PHE A 29 -9.33 12.06 3.80
N ASP A 30 -10.15 11.61 2.86
CA ASP A 30 -10.52 10.21 2.68
C ASP A 30 -9.48 9.44 1.86
N ASP A 31 -8.81 10.11 0.94
CA ASP A 31 -7.60 9.63 0.29
C ASP A 31 -6.39 10.10 1.10
N VAL A 32 -5.80 9.19 1.83
CA VAL A 32 -4.71 9.50 2.78
C VAL A 32 -3.35 9.62 2.11
N LEU A 33 -3.18 9.05 0.92
CA LEU A 33 -1.89 9.00 0.24
C LEU A 33 -1.42 10.40 -0.19
N GLY A 34 -0.28 10.82 0.36
CA GLY A 34 0.37 12.08 0.01
C GLY A 34 -0.34 13.35 0.54
N GLN A 35 -1.37 13.23 1.37
CA GLN A 35 -2.10 14.37 1.94
C GLN A 35 -1.66 14.70 3.38
N GLY A 36 -0.81 13.90 3.98
CA GLY A 36 -0.40 14.04 5.38
C GLY A 36 0.23 15.38 5.70
N ALA A 37 1.03 15.94 4.80
CA ALA A 37 1.62 17.27 4.99
C ALA A 37 0.57 18.38 5.00
N LYS A 38 -0.44 18.30 4.15
CA LYS A 38 -1.56 19.24 4.12
C LYS A 38 -2.40 19.14 5.39
N ALA A 39 -2.76 17.91 5.77
CA ALA A 39 -3.51 17.63 6.98
C ALA A 39 -2.78 18.15 8.23
N GLN A 40 -1.47 17.91 8.32
CA GLN A 40 -0.65 18.43 9.44
C GLN A 40 -0.61 19.95 9.48
N ARG A 41 -0.44 20.63 8.34
CA ARG A 41 -0.46 22.09 8.26
C ARG A 41 -1.79 22.67 8.76
N LEU A 42 -2.92 22.08 8.36
CA LEU A 42 -4.24 22.53 8.81
C LEU A 42 -4.44 22.34 10.32
N ARG A 43 -3.97 21.21 10.89
CA ARG A 43 -3.98 21.00 12.35
C ARG A 43 -3.14 22.06 13.08
N GLN A 44 -1.97 22.44 12.54
CA GLN A 44 -1.15 23.50 13.10
C GLN A 44 -1.82 24.88 13.06
N GLN A 45 -2.75 25.07 12.11
CA GLN A 45 -3.61 26.26 12.01
C GLN A 45 -4.84 26.18 12.92
N GLY A 46 -4.97 25.15 13.75
CA GLY A 46 -6.08 24.99 14.69
C GLY A 46 -7.33 24.35 14.10
N LYS A 47 -7.28 23.79 12.88
CA LYS A 47 -8.43 23.08 12.28
C LYS A 47 -8.56 21.66 12.80
N ASN A 48 -9.79 21.21 12.96
CA ASN A 48 -10.06 19.79 13.23
C ASN A 48 -9.91 19.00 11.92
N VAL A 49 -9.00 18.06 11.88
CA VAL A 49 -8.68 17.34 10.65
C VAL A 49 -8.64 15.82 10.91
N ILE A 50 -9.46 15.09 10.16
CA ILE A 50 -9.33 13.64 10.01
C ILE A 50 -8.47 13.40 8.77
N GLY A 51 -7.34 12.73 8.95
CA GLY A 51 -6.37 12.49 7.87
C GLY A 51 -5.02 12.08 8.43
N GLY A 52 -4.11 11.72 7.52
CA GLY A 52 -2.77 11.26 7.86
C GLY A 52 -1.81 12.36 8.36
N THR A 53 -0.56 11.98 8.36
CA THR A 53 0.62 12.83 8.64
C THR A 53 1.72 12.45 7.64
N PRO A 54 2.79 13.23 7.47
CA PRO A 54 3.93 12.80 6.65
C PRO A 54 4.53 11.44 7.08
N TYR A 55 4.41 11.11 8.36
CA TYR A 55 4.85 9.82 8.86
C TYR A 55 3.94 8.68 8.40
N THR A 56 2.62 8.85 8.45
CA THR A 56 1.67 7.83 7.97
C THR A 56 1.73 7.68 6.46
N ASP A 57 1.91 8.77 5.72
CA ASP A 57 2.15 8.71 4.27
C ASP A 57 3.39 7.85 3.98
N LYS A 58 4.48 8.07 4.72
CA LYS A 58 5.69 7.28 4.54
C LYS A 58 5.53 5.81 4.90
N LEU A 59 4.70 5.46 5.90
CA LEU A 59 4.40 4.06 6.23
C LEU A 59 3.75 3.32 5.07
N GLU A 60 2.95 4.01 4.28
CA GLU A 60 2.25 3.46 3.12
C GLU A 60 3.10 3.52 1.85
N ASP A 61 3.73 4.66 1.57
CA ASP A 61 4.48 4.89 0.34
C ASP A 61 5.84 4.20 0.30
N ASP A 62 6.46 3.99 1.46
CA ASP A 62 7.77 3.35 1.57
C ASP A 62 7.63 1.98 2.25
N ARG A 63 7.47 0.94 1.43
CA ARG A 63 7.29 -0.44 1.90
C ARG A 63 8.38 -0.89 2.87
N THR A 64 9.63 -0.56 2.57
CA THR A 64 10.76 -0.95 3.42
C THR A 64 10.70 -0.24 4.77
N PHE A 65 10.42 1.06 4.75
CA PHE A 65 10.22 1.83 5.99
C PHE A 65 9.06 1.28 6.82
N GLY A 66 7.90 1.02 6.18
CA GLY A 66 6.74 0.45 6.89
C GLY A 66 7.06 -0.90 7.53
N GLN A 67 7.78 -1.78 6.82
CA GLN A 67 8.19 -3.09 7.36
C GLN A 67 9.20 -2.95 8.51
N GLU A 68 10.14 -2.03 8.44
CA GLU A 68 11.10 -1.77 9.52
C GLU A 68 10.42 -1.20 10.77
N GLU A 69 9.46 -0.31 10.59
CA GLU A 69 8.67 0.21 11.72
C GLU A 69 7.85 -0.91 12.39
N LEU A 70 7.20 -1.79 11.62
CA LEU A 70 6.50 -2.95 12.19
C LEU A 70 7.44 -3.84 13.01
N LYS A 71 8.62 -4.16 12.49
CA LYS A 71 9.64 -4.94 13.20
C LYS A 71 10.06 -4.26 14.51
N LYS A 72 10.31 -2.96 14.47
CA LYS A 72 10.73 -2.16 15.62
C LYS A 72 9.75 -2.26 16.79
N TYR A 73 8.46 -2.39 16.48
CA TYR A 73 7.40 -2.58 17.47
C TYR A 73 7.05 -4.06 17.73
N GLY A 74 7.84 -4.99 17.23
CA GLY A 74 7.63 -6.42 17.45
C GLY A 74 6.44 -7.01 16.71
N ILE A 75 5.92 -6.31 15.70
CA ILE A 75 4.80 -6.79 14.89
C ILE A 75 5.34 -7.74 13.82
N PRO A 76 4.81 -8.97 13.73
CA PRO A 76 5.24 -9.93 12.72
C PRO A 76 5.00 -9.40 11.31
N ILE A 77 5.97 -9.60 10.44
CA ILE A 77 5.85 -9.29 9.02
C ILE A 77 6.10 -10.54 8.18
N VAL A 78 5.63 -10.51 6.95
CA VAL A 78 5.92 -11.57 5.98
C VAL A 78 7.41 -11.56 5.64
N LEU A 79 8.03 -12.74 5.60
CA LEU A 79 9.41 -12.86 5.15
C LEU A 79 9.55 -12.38 3.71
N TYR A 80 10.52 -11.52 3.48
CA TYR A 80 10.80 -10.98 2.16
C TYR A 80 12.30 -10.85 1.90
N LYS A 81 12.64 -10.74 0.64
CA LYS A 81 13.96 -10.34 0.18
C LYS A 81 13.83 -9.32 -0.95
N GLU A 82 14.61 -8.26 -0.87
CA GLU A 82 14.62 -7.19 -1.85
C GLU A 82 15.66 -7.45 -2.93
N PHE A 83 15.34 -7.06 -4.16
CA PHE A 83 16.17 -7.23 -5.34
C PHE A 83 16.14 -5.98 -6.20
N THR A 84 17.26 -5.71 -6.85
CA THR A 84 17.45 -4.70 -7.90
C THR A 84 17.81 -5.35 -9.24
N ASN A 85 17.81 -6.68 -9.29
CA ASN A 85 18.21 -7.47 -10.47
C ASN A 85 17.31 -8.72 -10.56
N PHE A 86 16.66 -8.90 -11.70
CA PHE A 86 15.79 -10.06 -11.91
C PHE A 86 16.56 -11.39 -11.95
N GLY A 87 17.80 -11.42 -12.49
CA GLY A 87 18.61 -12.63 -12.53
C GLY A 87 18.97 -13.13 -11.14
N ASP A 88 19.28 -12.22 -10.22
CA ASP A 88 19.57 -12.56 -8.83
C ASP A 88 18.34 -13.12 -8.13
N ALA A 89 17.15 -12.55 -8.42
CA ALA A 89 15.89 -13.04 -7.91
C ALA A 89 15.56 -14.45 -8.44
N VAL A 90 15.76 -14.70 -9.73
CA VAL A 90 15.62 -16.04 -10.35
C VAL A 90 16.56 -17.05 -9.67
N THR A 91 17.83 -16.67 -9.49
CA THR A 91 18.82 -17.51 -8.79
C THR A 91 18.37 -17.83 -7.36
N TYR A 92 17.84 -16.82 -6.67
CA TYR A 92 17.33 -17.01 -5.32
C TYR A 92 16.15 -17.98 -5.26
N VAL A 93 15.17 -17.89 -6.17
CA VAL A 93 14.04 -18.82 -6.21
C VAL A 93 14.49 -20.24 -6.50
N HIS A 94 15.46 -20.44 -7.41
CA HIS A 94 16.05 -21.77 -7.66
C HIS A 94 16.71 -22.37 -6.41
N GLN A 95 17.38 -21.55 -5.60
CA GLN A 95 18.02 -22.00 -4.37
C GLN A 95 17.04 -22.17 -3.20
N ASN A 96 15.92 -21.50 -3.26
CA ASN A 96 14.89 -21.48 -2.22
C ASN A 96 13.51 -21.68 -2.85
N PRO A 97 13.20 -22.89 -3.34
CA PRO A 97 11.89 -23.16 -3.94
C PRO A 97 10.74 -22.83 -2.99
N GLY A 98 9.67 -22.27 -3.53
CA GLY A 98 8.50 -21.88 -2.75
C GLY A 98 7.58 -20.94 -3.48
N ARG A 99 6.42 -20.69 -2.91
CA ARG A 99 5.46 -19.71 -3.42
C ARG A 99 5.88 -18.31 -3.00
N TYR A 100 5.97 -17.40 -3.96
CA TYR A 100 6.33 -16.02 -3.72
C TYR A 100 5.35 -15.05 -4.34
N VAL A 101 5.30 -13.85 -3.76
CA VAL A 101 4.63 -12.70 -4.34
C VAL A 101 5.70 -11.70 -4.77
N ILE A 102 5.70 -11.32 -6.05
CA ILE A 102 6.54 -10.23 -6.55
C ILE A 102 5.83 -8.93 -6.23
N LYS A 103 6.45 -8.06 -5.46
CA LYS A 103 5.91 -6.73 -5.15
C LYS A 103 6.92 -5.65 -5.53
N PRO A 104 6.55 -4.69 -6.38
CA PRO A 104 7.40 -3.52 -6.60
C PRO A 104 7.63 -2.76 -5.29
N SER A 105 8.77 -2.09 -5.19
CA SER A 105 9.20 -1.34 -4.01
C SER A 105 9.81 -0.01 -4.47
N GLY A 106 10.07 0.91 -3.53
CA GLY A 106 10.58 2.23 -3.85
C GLY A 106 9.68 2.99 -4.82
N GLU A 107 10.25 3.74 -5.74
CA GLU A 107 9.53 4.54 -6.75
C GLU A 107 8.54 3.74 -7.63
N SER A 108 8.73 2.43 -7.71
CA SER A 108 7.88 1.54 -8.50
C SER A 108 6.75 0.90 -7.70
N GLN A 109 6.62 1.22 -6.41
CA GLN A 109 5.70 0.54 -5.49
C GLN A 109 4.25 0.53 -6.00
N ASN A 110 3.81 1.60 -6.63
CA ASN A 110 2.44 1.76 -7.14
C ASN A 110 2.31 1.41 -8.64
N THR A 111 3.33 0.80 -9.25
CA THR A 111 3.27 0.39 -10.65
C THR A 111 2.38 -0.84 -10.79
N LYS A 112 1.14 -0.61 -11.26
CA LYS A 112 0.22 -1.69 -11.62
C LYS A 112 0.85 -2.56 -12.73
N GLY A 113 0.71 -3.88 -12.63
CA GLY A 113 1.25 -4.83 -13.61
C GLY A 113 2.61 -5.42 -13.25
N LEU A 114 3.30 -4.92 -12.23
CA LEU A 114 4.50 -5.56 -11.68
C LEU A 114 4.21 -6.43 -10.45
N LEU A 115 2.97 -6.41 -9.96
CA LEU A 115 2.52 -7.32 -8.90
C LEU A 115 2.22 -8.69 -9.51
N PHE A 116 2.79 -9.74 -8.95
CA PHE A 116 2.47 -11.11 -9.32
C PHE A 116 2.37 -11.99 -8.08
N VAL A 117 1.33 -12.83 -8.05
CA VAL A 117 1.10 -13.79 -6.96
C VAL A 117 1.37 -15.19 -7.49
N GLY A 118 2.49 -15.78 -7.10
CA GLY A 118 2.88 -17.14 -7.50
C GLY A 118 2.03 -18.20 -6.83
N GLU A 119 1.64 -19.21 -7.60
CA GLU A 119 0.80 -20.34 -7.18
C GLU A 119 1.60 -21.64 -7.04
N GLU A 120 2.69 -21.80 -7.82
CA GLU A 120 3.45 -23.04 -7.86
C GLU A 120 4.37 -23.20 -6.66
N GLU A 121 4.38 -24.38 -6.05
CA GLU A 121 5.15 -24.66 -4.82
C GLU A 121 6.66 -24.65 -5.04
N ASP A 122 7.11 -24.86 -6.26
CA ASP A 122 8.52 -24.79 -6.63
C ASP A 122 8.95 -23.41 -7.18
N GLY A 123 7.98 -22.49 -7.35
CA GLY A 123 8.22 -21.13 -7.80
C GLY A 123 8.50 -20.98 -9.29
N LYS A 124 8.20 -21.98 -10.12
CA LYS A 124 8.45 -21.90 -11.57
C LYS A 124 7.69 -20.79 -12.26
N ASP A 125 6.46 -20.55 -11.86
CA ASP A 125 5.63 -19.44 -12.35
C ASP A 125 6.25 -18.07 -12.02
N VAL A 126 6.81 -17.94 -10.84
CA VAL A 126 7.54 -16.73 -10.41
C VAL A 126 8.81 -16.54 -11.24
N ILE A 127 9.58 -17.62 -11.46
CA ILE A 127 10.78 -17.58 -12.31
C ILE A 127 10.41 -17.13 -13.72
N GLN A 128 9.36 -17.69 -14.32
CA GLN A 128 8.91 -17.33 -15.66
C GLN A 128 8.58 -15.84 -15.76
N VAL A 129 7.83 -15.31 -14.79
CA VAL A 129 7.46 -13.90 -14.75
C VAL A 129 8.68 -12.99 -14.57
N LEU A 130 9.63 -13.37 -13.70
CA LEU A 130 10.87 -12.61 -13.52
C LEU A 130 11.72 -12.56 -14.81
N GLU A 131 11.79 -13.67 -15.54
CA GLU A 131 12.49 -13.71 -16.85
C GLU A 131 11.78 -12.87 -17.91
N ASP A 132 10.44 -12.80 -17.89
CA ASP A 132 9.67 -11.97 -18.80
C ASP A 132 9.82 -10.47 -18.45
N TYR A 133 9.81 -10.12 -17.15
CA TYR A 133 10.12 -8.76 -16.70
C TYR A 133 11.54 -8.33 -17.09
N LYS A 134 12.53 -9.23 -16.96
CA LYS A 134 13.89 -8.98 -17.38
C LYS A 134 13.99 -8.62 -18.87
N LYS A 135 13.23 -9.29 -19.74
CA LYS A 135 13.17 -8.99 -21.18
C LYS A 135 12.45 -7.67 -21.46
N ALA A 136 11.30 -7.45 -20.80
CA ALA A 136 10.44 -6.30 -21.02
C ALA A 136 11.02 -5.00 -20.45
N LEU A 137 11.70 -5.05 -19.31
CA LEU A 137 12.17 -3.91 -18.52
C LEU A 137 13.69 -3.73 -18.57
N ALA A 138 14.36 -4.21 -19.61
CA ALA A 138 15.82 -4.30 -19.73
C ALA A 138 16.60 -3.00 -19.42
N LYS A 139 15.97 -1.81 -19.45
CA LYS A 139 16.60 -0.51 -19.23
C LYS A 139 16.25 0.14 -17.88
N LYS A 140 15.20 -0.30 -17.20
CA LYS A 140 14.76 0.28 -15.94
C LYS A 140 14.22 -0.84 -15.03
N ILE A 141 15.12 -1.46 -14.28
CA ILE A 141 14.76 -2.50 -13.33
C ILE A 141 14.26 -1.79 -12.07
N PRO A 142 13.00 -1.95 -11.70
CA PRO A 142 12.49 -1.41 -10.44
C PRO A 142 13.10 -2.18 -9.27
N VAL A 143 13.22 -1.53 -8.13
CA VAL A 143 13.43 -2.23 -6.87
C VAL A 143 12.15 -3.04 -6.57
N PHE A 144 12.29 -4.30 -6.22
CA PHE A 144 11.15 -5.16 -5.90
C PHE A 144 11.48 -6.17 -4.80
N GLN A 145 10.46 -6.68 -4.17
CA GLN A 145 10.56 -7.71 -3.15
C GLN A 145 9.96 -9.02 -3.64
N LEU A 146 10.63 -10.12 -3.33
CA LEU A 146 10.01 -11.43 -3.27
C LEU A 146 9.55 -11.65 -1.84
N GLN A 147 8.24 -11.63 -1.62
CA GLN A 147 7.63 -11.95 -0.34
C GLN A 147 7.19 -13.40 -0.35
N LYS A 148 7.44 -14.13 0.74
CA LYS A 148 6.91 -15.48 0.88
C LYS A 148 5.37 -15.39 0.88
N ARG A 149 4.73 -16.15 -0.03
CA ARG A 149 3.27 -16.19 -0.04
C ARG A 149 2.76 -16.87 1.22
N ILE A 150 1.82 -16.23 1.87
CA ILE A 150 1.04 -16.80 2.97
C ILE A 150 -0.39 -17.00 2.51
N THR A 151 -1.07 -17.97 3.08
CA THR A 151 -2.49 -18.24 2.84
C THR A 151 -3.25 -18.05 4.14
N GLY A 152 -4.49 -17.60 4.04
CA GLY A 152 -5.33 -17.35 5.20
C GLY A 152 -6.50 -16.46 4.85
N VAL A 153 -7.26 -16.09 5.87
CA VAL A 153 -8.31 -15.09 5.74
C VAL A 153 -7.67 -13.71 5.95
N GLU A 154 -7.84 -12.83 4.98
CA GLU A 154 -7.34 -11.46 5.08
C GLU A 154 -8.34 -10.61 5.83
N ILE A 155 -7.88 -9.95 6.89
CA ILE A 155 -8.67 -9.02 7.69
C ILE A 155 -7.97 -7.68 7.76
N ALA A 156 -8.76 -6.62 7.62
CA ALA A 156 -8.35 -5.25 7.90
C ALA A 156 -9.02 -4.78 9.20
N VAL A 157 -8.25 -4.10 10.03
CA VAL A 157 -8.74 -3.51 11.27
C VAL A 157 -8.51 -2.01 11.19
N GLY A 158 -9.59 -1.23 11.37
CA GLY A 158 -9.54 0.22 11.30
C GLY A 158 -10.12 0.88 12.55
N ALA A 159 -9.55 2.01 12.92
CA ALA A 159 -10.07 2.85 13.99
C ALA A 159 -9.63 4.30 13.79
N PHE A 160 -10.41 5.24 14.29
CA PHE A 160 -9.99 6.63 14.41
C PHE A 160 -9.02 6.76 15.60
N PHE A 161 -7.99 7.56 15.41
CA PHE A 161 -7.02 7.89 16.45
C PHE A 161 -7.06 9.38 16.78
N ASN A 162 -7.28 9.72 18.03
CA ASN A 162 -7.44 11.12 18.47
C ASN A 162 -6.12 11.81 18.86
N GLY A 163 -4.98 11.16 18.60
CA GLY A 163 -3.64 11.62 18.99
C GLY A 163 -3.14 11.05 20.33
N ARG A 164 -3.97 10.31 21.06
CA ARG A 164 -3.63 9.65 22.33
C ARG A 164 -4.07 8.20 22.36
N GLU A 165 -5.27 7.92 21.90
CA GLU A 165 -5.89 6.60 21.96
C GLU A 165 -6.78 6.37 20.74
N PHE A 166 -7.09 5.11 20.47
CA PHE A 166 -8.06 4.72 19.47
C PHE A 166 -9.49 4.95 19.97
N VAL A 167 -10.30 5.57 19.12
CA VAL A 167 -11.69 5.87 19.40
C VAL A 167 -12.57 4.70 18.96
N PHE A 168 -13.43 4.24 19.86
CA PHE A 168 -14.39 3.17 19.57
C PHE A 168 -15.64 3.71 18.86
N PRO A 169 -16.31 2.89 18.03
CA PRO A 169 -16.01 1.49 17.75
C PRO A 169 -14.84 1.27 16.81
N ILE A 170 -14.17 0.13 16.93
CA ILE A 170 -13.18 -0.36 15.96
C ILE A 170 -13.93 -1.14 14.90
N ASN A 171 -13.60 -0.94 13.62
CA ASN A 171 -14.14 -1.75 12.54
C ASN A 171 -13.18 -2.90 12.18
N VAL A 172 -13.75 -4.02 11.77
CA VAL A 172 -13.03 -5.17 11.25
C VAL A 172 -13.68 -5.57 9.93
N ASN A 173 -12.89 -5.64 8.88
CA ASN A 173 -13.35 -6.04 7.55
C ASN A 173 -12.67 -7.34 7.15
N PHE A 174 -13.42 -8.23 6.51
CA PHE A 174 -12.88 -9.37 5.79
C PHE A 174 -12.66 -8.97 4.35
N GLU A 175 -11.42 -9.06 3.87
CA GLU A 175 -11.09 -8.66 2.52
C GLU A 175 -11.08 -9.84 1.56
N HIS A 176 -11.74 -9.66 0.42
CA HIS A 176 -11.78 -10.62 -0.66
C HIS A 176 -11.20 -10.00 -1.92
N LYS A 177 -10.11 -10.57 -2.43
CA LYS A 177 -9.45 -10.07 -3.66
C LYS A 177 -10.23 -10.41 -4.93
N LYS A 178 -11.14 -11.36 -4.84
CA LYS A 178 -11.98 -11.81 -5.96
C LYS A 178 -13.45 -11.77 -5.55
N LEU A 179 -14.31 -11.39 -6.48
CA LEU A 179 -15.77 -11.28 -6.23
C LEU A 179 -16.40 -12.63 -5.88
N PHE A 180 -15.88 -13.71 -6.51
CA PHE A 180 -16.34 -15.07 -6.25
C PHE A 180 -15.15 -16.02 -6.02
N PRO A 181 -15.33 -17.06 -5.17
CA PRO A 181 -14.32 -18.11 -5.05
C PRO A 181 -14.03 -18.75 -6.42
N GLY A 182 -12.75 -18.83 -6.77
CA GLY A 182 -12.32 -19.46 -8.04
C GLY A 182 -12.21 -18.53 -9.25
N ASN A 183 -12.55 -17.27 -9.13
CA ASN A 183 -12.28 -16.28 -10.20
C ASN A 183 -10.90 -15.65 -10.06
#